data_2b0ad54700de43a2e327a12e0a8fa512
#
_entry.id   2b0ad54700de43a2e327a12e0a8fa512
#
_cell.length_a   1.000
_cell.length_b   1.000
_cell.length_c   1.000
_cell.angle_alpha   90.00
_cell.angle_beta   90.00
_cell.angle_gamma   90.00
#
_symmetry.space_group_name_H-M   'P 1'
#
loop_
_entity.id
_entity.type
_entity.pdbx_description
1 polymer ?
#
loop_
_entity_poly.entity_id
_entity_poly.type
_entity_poly.pdbx_seq_one_letter_code
_entity_poly.pdbx_strand_id
1 'polypeptide(L)'
;MNFVNRLGVIALDQFRGWGHAAFFFTELLRAVPASLRRFDLVVAQVYAIGNRSLIIIMASGLAVGFVLALQMYYALVTYGAAESLGLIVNLALVRELGPVVTGLLFAGRAGTSLTAEIGLMKAGEQIAAMELMAIDPRARVLAPRLIGGIVSMPVLAILFSAVGILGAYVVAVLLIGVDSGNFWSIMQTRVDVFRDVGNGLVKSAVFGVVCTVVALYQGFETEATPEGVAYATTRTVVISSLWVLGMDFILTALMFSTP
;
A
#
# COMPACT_ATOMS: atom_id res chain seq x y z
N MET A 1 25.13 10.56 -33.92
CA MET A 1 24.52 11.12 -32.68
C MET A 1 25.38 10.67 -31.52
N ASN A 2 26.10 11.62 -30.89
CA ASN A 2 27.13 11.31 -29.89
C ASN A 2 26.46 10.72 -28.60
N PHE A 3 27.16 9.77 -27.95
CA PHE A 3 26.73 9.13 -26.69
C PHE A 3 26.21 10.13 -25.63
N VAL A 4 26.88 11.27 -25.53
CA VAL A 4 26.47 12.39 -24.62
C VAL A 4 25.10 12.96 -24.99
N ASN A 5 24.77 13.10 -26.27
CA ASN A 5 23.45 13.60 -26.69
C ASN A 5 22.34 12.59 -26.38
N ARG A 6 22.60 11.26 -26.50
CA ARG A 6 21.65 10.24 -26.10
C ARG A 6 21.39 10.25 -24.60
N LEU A 7 22.43 10.37 -23.78
CA LEU A 7 22.28 10.50 -22.31
C LEU A 7 21.52 11.79 -21.95
N GLY A 8 21.79 12.88 -22.59
CA GLY A 8 21.09 14.16 -22.39
C GLY A 8 19.59 14.06 -22.71
N VAL A 9 19.22 13.42 -23.82
CA VAL A 9 17.81 13.20 -24.20
C VAL A 9 17.11 12.31 -23.19
N ILE A 10 17.71 11.18 -22.80
CA ILE A 10 17.14 10.27 -21.80
C ILE A 10 16.94 10.99 -20.47
N ALA A 11 17.92 11.77 -20.02
CA ALA A 11 17.80 12.52 -18.77
C ALA A 11 16.67 13.58 -18.85
N LEU A 12 16.60 14.33 -19.95
CA LEU A 12 15.55 15.33 -20.14
C LEU A 12 14.15 14.70 -20.21
N ASP A 13 13.98 13.56 -20.87
CA ASP A 13 12.71 12.84 -20.94
C ASP A 13 12.30 12.32 -19.56
N GLN A 14 13.26 11.86 -18.77
CA GLN A 14 13.02 11.45 -17.39
C GLN A 14 12.55 12.64 -16.53
N PHE A 15 13.23 13.78 -16.60
CA PHE A 15 12.82 14.99 -15.86
C PHE A 15 11.46 15.52 -16.31
N ARG A 16 11.14 15.47 -17.60
CA ARG A 16 9.81 15.82 -18.11
C ARG A 16 8.74 14.89 -17.55
N GLY A 17 9.00 13.56 -17.51
CA GLY A 17 8.07 12.59 -16.92
C GLY A 17 7.79 12.88 -15.45
N TRP A 18 8.82 13.24 -14.67
CA TRP A 18 8.65 13.62 -13.25
C TRP A 18 7.88 14.93 -13.10
N GLY A 19 8.13 15.91 -13.97
CA GLY A 19 7.37 17.16 -14.02
C GLY A 19 5.89 16.94 -14.30
N HIS A 20 5.56 16.10 -15.29
CA HIS A 20 4.18 15.72 -15.61
C HIS A 20 3.49 15.01 -14.43
N ALA A 21 4.18 14.07 -13.78
CA ALA A 21 3.62 13.37 -12.62
C ALA A 21 3.38 14.32 -11.43
N ALA A 22 4.30 15.26 -11.17
CA ALA A 22 4.14 16.27 -10.12
C ALA A 22 2.97 17.21 -10.42
N PHE A 23 2.83 17.64 -11.66
CA PHE A 23 1.72 18.50 -12.09
C PHE A 23 0.38 17.75 -11.96
N PHE A 24 0.30 16.51 -12.45
CA PHE A 24 -0.87 15.66 -12.26
C PHE A 24 -1.26 15.52 -10.79
N PHE A 25 -0.28 15.29 -9.91
CA PHE A 25 -0.52 15.16 -8.48
C PHE A 25 -1.09 16.45 -7.87
N THR A 26 -0.55 17.62 -8.25
CA THR A 26 -1.07 18.89 -7.74
C THR A 26 -2.49 19.18 -8.21
N GLU A 27 -2.83 18.86 -9.45
CA GLU A 27 -4.20 18.99 -9.97
C GLU A 27 -5.16 18.02 -9.29
N LEU A 28 -4.70 16.78 -9.04
CA LEU A 28 -5.48 15.79 -8.33
C LEU A 28 -5.77 16.24 -6.88
N LEU A 29 -4.78 16.82 -6.19
CA LEU A 29 -4.98 17.38 -4.85
C LEU A 29 -5.98 18.55 -4.84
N ARG A 30 -5.97 19.41 -5.87
CA ARG A 30 -6.95 20.49 -6.01
C ARG A 30 -8.38 19.98 -6.22
N ALA A 31 -8.52 18.80 -6.80
CA ALA A 31 -9.82 18.15 -7.02
C ALA A 31 -10.39 17.46 -5.76
N VAL A 32 -9.55 17.14 -4.77
CA VAL A 32 -9.95 16.45 -3.52
C VAL A 32 -11.09 17.16 -2.77
N PRO A 33 -11.06 18.50 -2.53
CA PRO A 33 -12.14 19.17 -1.80
C PRO A 33 -13.50 19.05 -2.48
N ALA A 34 -13.54 19.06 -3.81
CA ALA A 34 -14.78 18.88 -4.57
C ALA A 34 -15.33 17.45 -4.43
N SER A 35 -14.45 16.46 -4.33
CA SER A 35 -14.81 15.07 -4.11
C SER A 35 -15.34 14.80 -2.69
N LEU A 36 -14.81 15.46 -1.66
CA LEU A 36 -15.29 15.33 -0.29
C LEU A 36 -16.76 15.77 -0.10
N ARG A 37 -17.26 16.67 -0.95
CA ARG A 37 -18.68 17.05 -0.97
C ARG A 37 -19.61 15.93 -1.47
N ARG A 38 -19.04 14.88 -2.09
CA ARG A 38 -19.75 13.71 -2.63
C ARG A 38 -19.30 12.46 -1.87
N PHE A 39 -19.59 12.45 -0.59
CA PHE A 39 -19.13 11.40 0.33
C PHE A 39 -19.60 9.99 -0.07
N ASP A 40 -20.75 9.88 -0.71
CA ASP A 40 -21.28 8.65 -1.29
C ASP A 40 -20.29 7.98 -2.27
N LEU A 41 -19.66 8.76 -3.16
CA LEU A 41 -18.67 8.23 -4.10
C LEU A 41 -17.40 7.77 -3.38
N VAL A 42 -16.96 8.48 -2.35
CA VAL A 42 -15.79 8.11 -1.55
C VAL A 42 -16.04 6.79 -0.83
N VAL A 43 -17.18 6.65 -0.15
CA VAL A 43 -17.56 5.42 0.55
C VAL A 43 -17.65 4.23 -0.42
N ALA A 44 -18.26 4.43 -1.58
CA ALA A 44 -18.32 3.39 -2.61
C ALA A 44 -16.92 2.94 -3.06
N GLN A 45 -15.96 3.86 -3.19
CA GLN A 45 -14.58 3.52 -3.56
C GLN A 45 -13.83 2.83 -2.41
N VAL A 46 -13.97 3.29 -1.16
CA VAL A 46 -13.41 2.60 0.01
C VAL A 46 -13.91 1.16 0.09
N TYR A 47 -15.22 0.96 -0.10
CA TYR A 47 -15.80 -0.39 -0.12
C TYR A 47 -15.26 -1.23 -1.28
N ALA A 48 -15.23 -0.70 -2.50
CA ALA A 48 -14.77 -1.44 -3.67
C ALA A 48 -13.29 -1.84 -3.57
N ILE A 49 -12.42 -0.93 -3.14
CA ILE A 49 -10.99 -1.17 -2.98
C ILE A 49 -10.72 -2.08 -1.78
N GLY A 50 -11.30 -1.78 -0.62
CA GLY A 50 -11.07 -2.49 0.64
C GLY A 50 -11.64 -3.91 0.59
N ASN A 51 -12.93 -4.06 0.35
CA ASN A 51 -13.61 -5.36 0.40
C ASN A 51 -13.03 -6.38 -0.58
N ARG A 52 -12.76 -5.95 -1.81
CA ARG A 52 -12.18 -6.86 -2.81
C ARG A 52 -10.73 -7.25 -2.53
N SER A 53 -9.97 -6.49 -1.72
CA SER A 53 -8.59 -6.81 -1.31
C SER A 53 -8.52 -7.63 -0.02
N LEU A 54 -9.61 -7.69 0.73
CA LEU A 54 -9.64 -8.21 2.10
C LEU A 54 -9.21 -9.67 2.18
N ILE A 55 -9.75 -10.53 1.33
CA ILE A 55 -9.48 -11.99 1.37
C ILE A 55 -8.00 -12.29 1.15
N ILE A 56 -7.37 -11.67 0.15
CA ILE A 56 -5.96 -11.91 -0.16
C ILE A 56 -5.05 -11.38 0.96
N ILE A 57 -5.40 -10.25 1.55
CA ILE A 57 -4.64 -9.63 2.63
C ILE A 57 -4.74 -10.46 3.91
N MET A 58 -5.93 -10.94 4.28
CA MET A 58 -6.11 -11.79 5.45
C MET A 58 -5.40 -13.15 5.28
N ALA A 59 -5.55 -13.80 4.13
CA ALA A 59 -4.88 -15.07 3.85
C ALA A 59 -3.35 -14.92 3.88
N SER A 60 -2.83 -13.85 3.30
CA SER A 60 -1.40 -13.56 3.32
C SER A 60 -0.89 -13.21 4.72
N GLY A 61 -1.66 -12.44 5.50
CA GLY A 61 -1.34 -12.12 6.90
C GLY A 61 -1.22 -13.38 7.75
N LEU A 62 -2.19 -14.30 7.61
CA LEU A 62 -2.18 -15.58 8.31
C LEU A 62 -0.94 -16.42 7.96
N ALA A 63 -0.64 -16.55 6.67
CA ALA A 63 0.51 -17.31 6.19
C ALA A 63 1.84 -16.71 6.68
N VAL A 64 1.99 -15.39 6.60
CA VAL A 64 3.17 -14.68 7.10
C VAL A 64 3.30 -14.85 8.62
N GLY A 65 2.20 -14.78 9.37
CA GLY A 65 2.18 -15.02 10.81
C GLY A 65 2.68 -16.42 11.17
N PHE A 66 2.23 -17.45 10.45
CA PHE A 66 2.70 -18.82 10.64
C PHE A 66 4.22 -18.95 10.45
N VAL A 67 4.73 -18.42 9.34
CA VAL A 67 6.16 -18.50 9.00
C VAL A 67 7.00 -17.72 10.01
N LEU A 68 6.57 -16.52 10.39
CA LEU A 68 7.27 -15.69 11.37
C LEU A 68 7.37 -16.36 12.73
N ALA A 69 6.27 -16.96 13.23
CA ALA A 69 6.28 -17.66 14.50
C ALA A 69 7.30 -18.78 14.51
N LEU A 70 7.34 -19.61 13.46
CA LEU A 70 8.31 -20.69 13.32
C LEU A 70 9.75 -20.17 13.26
N GLN A 71 10.03 -19.22 12.38
CA GLN A 71 11.37 -18.68 12.18
C GLN A 71 11.91 -17.99 13.44
N MET A 72 11.09 -17.15 14.06
CA MET A 72 11.49 -16.43 15.26
C MET A 72 11.62 -17.35 16.47
N TYR A 73 10.79 -18.40 16.58
CA TYR A 73 10.93 -19.39 17.65
C TYR A 73 12.28 -20.09 17.59
N TYR A 74 12.65 -20.66 16.45
CA TYR A 74 13.94 -21.34 16.30
C TYR A 74 15.13 -20.40 16.55
N ALA A 75 15.05 -19.17 16.10
CA ALA A 75 16.07 -18.18 16.38
C ALA A 75 16.18 -17.87 17.88
N LEU A 76 15.05 -17.63 18.57
CA LEU A 76 15.03 -17.24 19.98
C LEU A 76 15.41 -18.39 20.92
N VAL A 77 15.06 -19.63 20.62
CA VAL A 77 15.48 -20.81 21.39
C VAL A 77 17.00 -20.92 21.43
N THR A 78 17.69 -20.65 20.34
CA THR A 78 19.15 -20.66 20.28
C THR A 78 19.81 -19.69 21.27
N TYR A 79 19.13 -18.58 21.59
CA TYR A 79 19.58 -17.55 22.53
C TYR A 79 18.94 -17.68 23.93
N GLY A 80 18.13 -18.71 24.19
CA GLY A 80 17.43 -18.88 25.46
C GLY A 80 16.33 -17.85 25.73
N ALA A 81 15.81 -17.17 24.69
CA ALA A 81 14.86 -16.08 24.79
C ALA A 81 13.47 -16.41 24.18
N ALA A 82 13.08 -17.67 24.20
CA ALA A 82 11.82 -18.14 23.59
C ALA A 82 10.57 -17.42 24.14
N GLU A 83 10.60 -16.94 25.37
CA GLU A 83 9.52 -16.18 26.01
C GLU A 83 9.23 -14.85 25.29
N SER A 84 10.20 -14.25 24.61
CA SER A 84 10.05 -12.98 23.89
C SER A 84 9.41 -13.13 22.52
N LEU A 85 8.99 -14.32 22.11
CA LEU A 85 8.44 -14.61 20.79
C LEU A 85 7.26 -13.71 20.44
N GLY A 86 6.27 -13.58 21.33
CA GLY A 86 5.07 -12.77 21.10
C GLY A 86 5.39 -11.29 20.84
N LEU A 87 6.36 -10.74 21.60
CA LEU A 87 6.79 -9.37 21.41
C LEU A 87 7.43 -9.15 20.03
N ILE A 88 8.41 -10.00 19.69
CA ILE A 88 9.18 -9.82 18.44
C ILE A 88 8.30 -10.00 17.21
N VAL A 89 7.43 -11.00 17.22
CA VAL A 89 6.47 -11.22 16.12
C VAL A 89 5.50 -10.03 15.98
N ASN A 90 4.99 -9.52 17.09
CA ASN A 90 4.11 -8.34 17.05
C ASN A 90 4.82 -7.11 16.47
N LEU A 91 6.00 -6.77 16.99
CA LEU A 91 6.76 -5.62 16.51
C LEU A 91 7.13 -5.77 15.02
N ALA A 92 7.53 -6.96 14.59
CA ALA A 92 7.84 -7.22 13.18
C ALA A 92 6.61 -7.04 12.28
N LEU A 93 5.43 -7.54 12.70
CA LEU A 93 4.19 -7.42 11.93
C LEU A 93 3.66 -5.99 11.92
N VAL A 94 3.58 -5.33 13.06
CA VAL A 94 2.91 -4.04 13.18
C VAL A 94 3.76 -2.90 12.62
N ARG A 95 5.07 -2.89 12.90
CA ARG A 95 5.96 -1.79 12.50
C ARG A 95 6.42 -1.86 11.04
N GLU A 96 6.66 -3.10 10.53
CA GLU A 96 7.34 -3.29 9.25
C GLU A 96 6.53 -4.13 8.26
N LEU A 97 6.34 -5.41 8.54
CA LEU A 97 5.77 -6.34 7.57
C LEU A 97 4.30 -6.05 7.24
N GLY A 98 3.52 -5.61 8.22
CA GLY A 98 2.12 -5.24 8.00
C GLY A 98 1.97 -4.15 6.93
N PRO A 99 2.55 -2.96 7.12
CA PRO A 99 2.51 -1.90 6.12
C PRO A 99 3.12 -2.30 4.77
N VAL A 100 4.32 -2.89 4.77
CA VAL A 100 5.07 -3.20 3.52
C VAL A 100 4.39 -4.27 2.71
N VAL A 101 4.09 -5.44 3.31
CA VAL A 101 3.47 -6.56 2.58
C VAL A 101 2.08 -6.18 2.09
N THR A 102 1.30 -5.48 2.94
CA THR A 102 0.00 -4.96 2.49
C THR A 102 0.17 -3.97 1.34
N GLY A 103 1.18 -3.10 1.37
CA GLY A 103 1.48 -2.17 0.28
C GLY A 103 1.78 -2.86 -1.05
N LEU A 104 2.60 -3.90 -1.02
CA LEU A 104 2.93 -4.70 -2.20
C LEU A 104 1.71 -5.44 -2.76
N LEU A 105 0.91 -6.05 -1.88
CA LEU A 105 -0.34 -6.71 -2.28
C LEU A 105 -1.39 -5.73 -2.80
N PHE A 106 -1.46 -4.55 -2.18
CA PHE A 106 -2.34 -3.47 -2.61
C PHE A 106 -1.94 -2.96 -4.00
N ALA A 107 -0.66 -2.73 -4.25
CA ALA A 107 -0.15 -2.35 -5.57
C ALA A 107 -0.48 -3.39 -6.64
N GLY A 108 -0.28 -4.68 -6.32
CA GLY A 108 -0.55 -5.79 -7.24
C GLY A 108 -2.03 -6.00 -7.54
N ARG A 109 -2.92 -5.77 -6.58
CA ARG A 109 -4.35 -6.04 -6.74
C ARG A 109 -5.18 -4.77 -6.95
N ALA A 110 -5.16 -3.84 -5.99
CA ALA A 110 -5.96 -2.62 -6.07
C ALA A 110 -5.38 -1.62 -7.08
N GLY A 111 -4.04 -1.47 -7.10
CA GLY A 111 -3.36 -0.61 -8.04
C GLY A 111 -3.63 -1.00 -9.50
N THR A 112 -3.48 -2.29 -9.84
CA THR A 112 -3.78 -2.79 -11.19
C THR A 112 -5.24 -2.60 -11.57
N SER A 113 -6.18 -2.86 -10.64
CA SER A 113 -7.62 -2.67 -10.89
C SER A 113 -7.94 -1.21 -11.19
N LEU A 114 -7.41 -0.27 -10.38
CA LEU A 114 -7.61 1.16 -10.58
C LEU A 114 -7.03 1.64 -11.92
N THR A 115 -5.81 1.20 -12.25
CA THR A 115 -5.17 1.53 -13.53
C THR A 115 -5.98 1.01 -14.71
N ALA A 116 -6.43 -0.24 -14.64
CA ALA A 116 -7.24 -0.86 -15.69
C ALA A 116 -8.59 -0.18 -15.85
N GLU A 117 -9.29 0.12 -14.75
CA GLU A 117 -10.59 0.80 -14.79
C GLU A 117 -10.49 2.17 -15.47
N ILE A 118 -9.47 2.98 -15.12
CA ILE A 118 -9.27 4.30 -15.71
C ILE A 118 -8.85 4.19 -17.18
N GLY A 119 -7.91 3.29 -17.48
CA GLY A 119 -7.48 3.04 -18.84
C GLY A 119 -8.61 2.58 -19.75
N LEU A 120 -9.50 1.71 -19.26
CA LEU A 120 -10.70 1.28 -19.99
C LEU A 120 -11.71 2.41 -20.17
N MET A 121 -11.90 3.29 -19.16
CA MET A 121 -12.73 4.47 -19.29
C MET A 121 -12.19 5.43 -20.36
N LYS A 122 -10.87 5.52 -20.49
CA LYS A 122 -10.20 6.31 -21.51
C LYS A 122 -10.36 5.68 -22.89
N ALA A 123 -10.13 4.38 -23.00
CA ALA A 123 -10.29 3.63 -24.24
C ALA A 123 -11.75 3.61 -24.77
N GLY A 124 -12.71 3.64 -23.84
CA GLY A 124 -14.16 3.74 -24.17
C GLY A 124 -14.66 5.17 -24.31
N GLU A 125 -13.78 6.16 -24.48
CA GLU A 125 -14.07 7.59 -24.64
C GLU A 125 -14.94 8.22 -23.53
N GLN A 126 -15.11 7.53 -22.40
CA GLN A 126 -15.94 8.02 -21.29
C GLN A 126 -15.33 9.28 -20.63
N ILE A 127 -14.00 9.38 -20.56
CA ILE A 127 -13.30 10.54 -20.04
C ILE A 127 -13.51 11.74 -20.97
N ALA A 128 -13.35 11.55 -22.27
CA ALA A 128 -13.59 12.60 -23.28
C ALA A 128 -15.07 13.04 -23.30
N ALA A 129 -16.01 12.12 -23.18
CA ALA A 129 -17.43 12.45 -23.09
C ALA A 129 -17.75 13.30 -21.84
N MET A 130 -17.12 13.02 -20.69
CA MET A 130 -17.28 13.88 -19.49
C MET A 130 -16.74 15.29 -19.72
N GLU A 131 -15.57 15.43 -20.35
CA GLU A 131 -14.99 16.72 -20.68
C GLU A 131 -15.87 17.54 -21.63
N LEU A 132 -16.44 16.90 -22.65
CA LEU A 132 -17.41 17.54 -23.56
C LEU A 132 -18.67 18.03 -22.83
N MET A 133 -19.08 17.35 -21.77
CA MET A 133 -20.19 17.77 -20.90
C MET A 133 -19.78 18.80 -19.82
N ALA A 134 -18.56 19.34 -19.89
CA ALA A 134 -17.99 20.25 -18.89
C ALA A 134 -17.93 19.65 -17.46
N ILE A 135 -17.81 18.31 -17.36
CA ILE A 135 -17.61 17.59 -16.10
C ILE A 135 -16.12 17.29 -15.96
N ASP A 136 -15.48 17.79 -14.89
CA ASP A 136 -14.06 17.49 -14.62
C ASP A 136 -13.89 16.01 -14.20
N PRO A 137 -13.19 15.19 -15.02
CA PRO A 137 -12.94 13.78 -14.70
C PRO A 137 -12.08 13.60 -13.45
N ARG A 138 -11.19 14.56 -13.15
CA ARG A 138 -10.31 14.50 -11.99
C ARG A 138 -11.13 14.57 -10.70
N ALA A 139 -12.07 15.49 -10.63
CA ALA A 139 -12.94 15.65 -9.46
C ALA A 139 -13.99 14.54 -9.33
N ARG A 140 -14.47 14.00 -10.45
CA ARG A 140 -15.57 13.02 -10.46
C ARG A 140 -15.09 11.58 -10.35
N VAL A 141 -13.93 11.25 -10.93
CA VAL A 141 -13.45 9.88 -11.08
C VAL A 141 -12.18 9.64 -10.27
N LEU A 142 -11.16 10.52 -10.41
CA LEU A 142 -9.84 10.25 -9.83
C LEU A 142 -9.80 10.57 -8.33
N ALA A 143 -10.33 11.71 -7.90
CA ALA A 143 -10.23 12.15 -6.51
C ALA A 143 -10.97 11.22 -5.52
N PRO A 144 -12.19 10.68 -5.80
CA PRO A 144 -12.81 9.69 -4.92
C PRO A 144 -11.99 8.40 -4.80
N ARG A 145 -11.33 7.96 -5.90
CA ARG A 145 -10.45 6.78 -5.91
C ARG A 145 -9.19 7.02 -5.10
N LEU A 146 -8.62 8.23 -5.18
CA LEU A 146 -7.47 8.60 -4.37
C LEU A 146 -7.80 8.49 -2.88
N ILE A 147 -8.89 9.11 -2.44
CA ILE A 147 -9.31 9.06 -1.03
C ILE A 147 -9.62 7.62 -0.62
N GLY A 148 -10.31 6.88 -1.48
CA GLY A 148 -10.62 5.46 -1.28
C GLY A 148 -9.38 4.62 -1.01
N GLY A 149 -8.32 4.79 -1.80
CA GLY A 149 -7.04 4.09 -1.63
C GLY A 149 -6.32 4.48 -0.35
N ILE A 150 -6.25 5.79 -0.05
CA ILE A 150 -5.58 6.32 1.16
C ILE A 150 -6.25 5.80 2.43
N VAL A 151 -7.57 5.71 2.47
CA VAL A 151 -8.32 5.24 3.64
C VAL A 151 -8.29 3.72 3.75
N SER A 152 -8.42 3.00 2.63
CA SER A 152 -8.44 1.53 2.64
C SER A 152 -7.11 0.91 3.05
N MET A 153 -5.99 1.50 2.65
CA MET A 153 -4.66 0.92 2.86
C MET A 153 -4.29 0.76 4.35
N PRO A 154 -4.44 1.77 5.24
CA PRO A 154 -4.17 1.61 6.67
C PRO A 154 -5.09 0.57 7.34
N VAL A 155 -6.36 0.54 6.96
CA VAL A 155 -7.31 -0.45 7.50
C VAL A 155 -6.89 -1.87 7.12
N LEU A 156 -6.50 -2.08 5.86
CA LEU A 156 -6.01 -3.38 5.38
C LEU A 156 -4.70 -3.79 6.07
N ALA A 157 -3.80 -2.84 6.36
CA ALA A 157 -2.54 -3.11 7.07
C ALA A 157 -2.78 -3.53 8.53
N ILE A 158 -3.74 -2.90 9.22
CA ILE A 158 -4.15 -3.32 10.56
C ILE A 158 -4.73 -4.74 10.53
N LEU A 159 -5.62 -5.02 9.58
CA LEU A 159 -6.21 -6.35 9.44
C LEU A 159 -5.17 -7.43 9.13
N PHE A 160 -4.21 -7.13 8.25
CA PHE A 160 -3.08 -8.00 7.98
C PHE A 160 -2.29 -8.32 9.26
N SER A 161 -1.92 -7.28 10.03
CA SER A 161 -1.15 -7.45 11.27
C SER A 161 -1.94 -8.22 12.33
N ALA A 162 -3.22 -7.90 12.51
CA ALA A 162 -4.07 -8.59 13.47
C ALA A 162 -4.22 -10.08 13.15
N VAL A 163 -4.52 -10.42 11.89
CA VAL A 163 -4.63 -11.82 11.44
C VAL A 163 -3.25 -12.51 11.47
N GLY A 164 -2.17 -11.80 11.16
CA GLY A 164 -0.81 -12.31 11.28
C GLY A 164 -0.44 -12.67 12.72
N ILE A 165 -0.79 -11.83 13.70
CA ILE A 165 -0.58 -12.12 15.13
C ILE A 165 -1.40 -13.35 15.57
N LEU A 166 -2.66 -13.46 15.12
CA LEU A 166 -3.48 -14.65 15.40
C LEU A 166 -2.88 -15.90 14.77
N GLY A 167 -2.36 -15.81 13.54
CA GLY A 167 -1.63 -16.90 12.91
C GLY A 167 -0.39 -17.30 13.70
N ALA A 168 0.39 -16.34 14.14
CA ALA A 168 1.56 -16.57 14.96
C ALA A 168 1.20 -17.24 16.31
N TYR A 169 0.11 -16.82 16.93
CA TYR A 169 -0.41 -17.45 18.15
C TYR A 169 -0.76 -18.93 17.93
N VAL A 170 -1.46 -19.26 16.85
CA VAL A 170 -1.79 -20.66 16.53
C VAL A 170 -0.54 -21.53 16.44
N VAL A 171 0.50 -21.07 15.76
CA VAL A 171 1.74 -21.83 15.63
C VAL A 171 2.52 -21.85 16.93
N ALA A 172 2.73 -20.72 17.56
CA ALA A 172 3.57 -20.60 18.77
C ALA A 172 2.96 -21.36 19.96
N VAL A 173 1.68 -21.18 20.20
CA VAL A 173 1.01 -21.75 21.39
C VAL A 173 0.44 -23.13 21.11
N LEU A 174 -0.32 -23.34 20.03
CA LEU A 174 -1.01 -24.61 19.81
C LEU A 174 -0.12 -25.70 19.20
N LEU A 175 0.86 -25.32 18.34
CA LEU A 175 1.74 -26.31 17.70
C LEU A 175 3.06 -26.51 18.44
N ILE A 176 3.68 -25.43 18.92
CA ILE A 176 5.01 -25.47 19.56
C ILE A 176 4.89 -25.64 21.08
N GLY A 177 3.80 -25.16 21.71
CA GLY A 177 3.57 -25.29 23.15
C GLY A 177 4.18 -24.15 23.99
N VAL A 178 4.39 -22.97 23.41
CA VAL A 178 4.77 -21.76 24.16
C VAL A 178 3.61 -21.38 25.09
N ASP A 179 3.92 -20.94 26.32
CA ASP A 179 2.88 -20.56 27.28
C ASP A 179 2.04 -19.40 26.75
N SER A 180 0.72 -19.59 26.69
CA SER A 180 -0.23 -18.60 26.17
C SER A 180 -0.27 -17.33 27.00
N GLY A 181 -0.14 -17.46 28.34
CA GLY A 181 -0.12 -16.33 29.26
C GLY A 181 1.09 -15.44 28.99
N ASN A 182 2.25 -16.05 28.81
CA ASN A 182 3.51 -15.36 28.53
C ASN A 182 3.50 -14.67 27.17
N PHE A 183 2.93 -15.34 26.14
CA PHE A 183 2.78 -14.76 24.80
C PHE A 183 2.03 -13.41 24.81
N TRP A 184 0.90 -13.35 25.49
CA TRP A 184 0.08 -12.13 25.54
C TRP A 184 0.58 -11.10 26.55
N SER A 185 1.04 -11.53 27.74
CA SER A 185 1.44 -10.61 28.81
C SER A 185 2.67 -9.79 28.43
N ILE A 186 3.67 -10.41 27.81
CA ILE A 186 4.88 -9.71 27.37
C ILE A 186 4.54 -8.73 26.24
N MET A 187 3.66 -9.14 25.31
CA MET A 187 3.19 -8.26 24.25
C MET A 187 2.46 -7.02 24.80
N GLN A 188 1.53 -7.22 25.77
CA GLN A 188 0.77 -6.11 26.37
C GLN A 188 1.65 -5.14 27.20
N THR A 189 2.67 -5.64 27.86
CA THR A 189 3.55 -4.81 28.73
C THR A 189 4.64 -4.08 27.97
N ARG A 190 5.07 -4.58 26.82
CA ARG A 190 6.24 -4.07 26.10
C ARG A 190 5.93 -3.33 24.82
N VAL A 191 4.71 -3.48 24.27
CA VAL A 191 4.30 -2.79 23.05
C VAL A 191 3.65 -1.47 23.39
N ASP A 192 4.20 -0.38 22.88
CA ASP A 192 3.57 0.93 22.93
C ASP A 192 2.60 1.07 21.75
N VAL A 193 1.30 0.92 22.05
CA VAL A 193 0.24 0.95 21.04
C VAL A 193 0.27 2.26 20.24
N PHE A 194 0.46 3.41 20.89
CA PHE A 194 0.47 4.69 20.20
C PHE A 194 1.69 4.85 19.29
N ARG A 195 2.87 4.46 19.75
CA ARG A 195 4.11 4.58 18.99
C ARG A 195 4.19 3.51 17.90
N ASP A 196 3.93 2.26 18.24
CA ASP A 196 4.17 1.13 17.32
C ASP A 196 3.09 1.01 16.26
N VAL A 197 1.81 1.00 16.69
CA VAL A 197 0.67 0.96 15.76
C VAL A 197 0.54 2.28 15.01
N GLY A 198 0.77 3.42 15.68
CA GLY A 198 0.75 4.74 15.06
C GLY A 198 1.76 4.88 13.93
N ASN A 199 3.01 4.43 14.15
CA ASN A 199 4.04 4.44 13.10
C ASN A 199 3.66 3.53 11.92
N GLY A 200 3.14 2.33 12.18
CA GLY A 200 2.64 1.43 11.14
C GLY A 200 1.48 2.04 10.34
N LEU A 201 0.56 2.75 11.02
CA LEU A 201 -0.54 3.48 10.38
C LEU A 201 -0.04 4.61 9.47
N VAL A 202 0.91 5.41 9.93
CA VAL A 202 1.48 6.50 9.13
C VAL A 202 2.20 5.93 7.91
N LYS A 203 3.02 4.88 8.07
CA LYS A 203 3.67 4.18 6.94
C LYS A 203 2.63 3.69 5.93
N SER A 204 1.61 2.99 6.38
CA SER A 204 0.56 2.44 5.51
C SER A 204 -0.23 3.54 4.80
N ALA A 205 -0.51 4.68 5.46
CA ALA A 205 -1.16 5.81 4.82
C ALA A 205 -0.29 6.42 3.70
N VAL A 206 1.02 6.58 3.94
CA VAL A 206 1.96 7.05 2.92
C VAL A 206 2.02 6.08 1.73
N PHE A 207 2.09 4.77 1.99
CA PHE A 207 2.06 3.76 0.92
C PHE A 207 0.73 3.79 0.16
N GLY A 208 -0.39 4.03 0.85
CA GLY A 208 -1.70 4.23 0.23
C GLY A 208 -1.73 5.41 -0.74
N VAL A 209 -1.15 6.55 -0.34
CA VAL A 209 -0.99 7.71 -1.23
C VAL A 209 -0.15 7.34 -2.44
N VAL A 210 1.03 6.78 -2.22
CA VAL A 210 1.99 6.47 -3.30
C VAL A 210 1.40 5.48 -4.30
N CYS A 211 0.91 4.33 -3.83
CA CYS A 211 0.35 3.29 -4.70
C CYS A 211 -0.85 3.80 -5.49
N THR A 212 -1.74 4.56 -4.84
CA THR A 212 -2.94 5.06 -5.51
C THR A 212 -2.61 6.16 -6.52
N VAL A 213 -1.72 7.10 -6.19
CA VAL A 213 -1.30 8.15 -7.13
C VAL A 213 -0.63 7.53 -8.36
N VAL A 214 0.27 6.57 -8.18
CA VAL A 214 0.91 5.85 -9.30
C VAL A 214 -0.13 5.15 -10.16
N ALA A 215 -1.10 4.45 -9.55
CA ALA A 215 -2.15 3.75 -10.27
C ALA A 215 -3.04 4.70 -11.09
N LEU A 216 -3.45 5.81 -10.49
CA LEU A 216 -4.28 6.83 -11.16
C LEU A 216 -3.52 7.51 -12.30
N TYR A 217 -2.24 7.83 -12.08
CA TYR A 217 -1.37 8.44 -13.10
C TYR A 217 -1.17 7.50 -14.29
N GLN A 218 -0.78 6.25 -14.05
CA GLN A 218 -0.55 5.27 -15.11
C GLN A 218 -1.84 4.98 -15.90
N GLY A 219 -2.99 4.90 -15.23
CA GLY A 219 -4.27 4.69 -15.89
C GLY A 219 -4.71 5.89 -16.73
N PHE A 220 -4.48 7.11 -16.25
CA PHE A 220 -4.88 8.33 -16.95
C PHE A 220 -3.98 8.67 -18.15
N GLU A 221 -2.67 8.42 -18.03
CA GLU A 221 -1.69 8.69 -19.08
C GLU A 221 -1.57 7.55 -20.12
N THR A 222 -2.21 6.39 -19.87
CA THR A 222 -2.10 5.25 -20.81
C THR A 222 -2.66 5.57 -22.18
N GLU A 223 -2.15 4.90 -23.20
CA GLU A 223 -2.77 4.90 -24.54
C GLU A 223 -4.15 4.25 -24.47
N ALA A 224 -5.10 4.77 -25.25
CA ALA A 224 -6.48 4.29 -25.29
C ALA A 224 -6.59 2.98 -26.09
N THR A 225 -5.75 1.99 -25.80
CA THR A 225 -5.69 0.68 -26.43
C THR A 225 -5.63 -0.43 -25.38
N PRO A 226 -6.11 -1.64 -25.66
CA PRO A 226 -6.02 -2.77 -24.74
C PRO A 226 -4.55 -3.08 -24.34
N GLU A 227 -3.62 -3.00 -25.30
CA GLU A 227 -2.19 -3.20 -25.06
C GLU A 227 -1.60 -2.12 -24.16
N GLY A 228 -2.01 -0.85 -24.35
CA GLY A 228 -1.62 0.26 -23.50
C GLY A 228 -2.07 0.05 -22.06
N VAL A 229 -3.32 -0.38 -21.85
CA VAL A 229 -3.86 -0.68 -20.51
C VAL A 229 -3.09 -1.83 -19.85
N ALA A 230 -2.82 -2.91 -20.56
CA ALA A 230 -2.03 -4.04 -20.05
C ALA A 230 -0.61 -3.61 -19.64
N TYR A 231 0.04 -2.78 -20.44
CA TYR A 231 1.36 -2.25 -20.12
C TYR A 231 1.33 -1.32 -18.91
N ALA A 232 0.33 -0.44 -18.82
CA ALA A 232 0.16 0.48 -17.69
C ALA A 232 -0.07 -0.26 -16.37
N THR A 233 -0.85 -1.34 -16.37
CA THR A 233 -1.07 -2.16 -15.16
C THR A 233 0.23 -2.79 -14.67
N THR A 234 1.05 -3.33 -15.56
CA THR A 234 2.36 -3.89 -15.21
C THR A 234 3.28 -2.81 -14.64
N ARG A 235 3.37 -1.64 -15.30
CA ARG A 235 4.16 -0.49 -14.80
C ARG A 235 3.68 -0.03 -13.43
N THR A 236 2.38 0.00 -13.18
CA THR A 236 1.83 0.37 -11.89
C THR A 236 2.38 -0.50 -10.76
N VAL A 237 2.38 -1.82 -10.94
CA VAL A 237 2.91 -2.75 -9.92
C VAL A 237 4.39 -2.49 -9.68
N VAL A 238 5.19 -2.43 -10.75
CA VAL A 238 6.64 -2.27 -10.63
C VAL A 238 7.00 -0.95 -9.94
N ILE A 239 6.43 0.16 -10.42
CA ILE A 239 6.74 1.49 -9.87
C ILE A 239 6.26 1.60 -8.43
N SER A 240 5.02 1.18 -8.13
CA SER A 240 4.47 1.23 -6.77
C SER A 240 5.28 0.38 -5.80
N SER A 241 5.68 -0.83 -6.19
CA SER A 241 6.49 -1.71 -5.34
C SER A 241 7.87 -1.13 -5.03
N LEU A 242 8.53 -0.53 -6.01
CA LEU A 242 9.82 0.14 -5.80
C LEU A 242 9.68 1.36 -4.87
N TRP A 243 8.63 2.15 -5.04
CA TRP A 243 8.34 3.27 -4.15
C TRP A 243 8.00 2.83 -2.74
N VAL A 244 7.19 1.78 -2.55
CA VAL A 244 6.88 1.23 -1.23
C VAL A 244 8.16 0.81 -0.51
N LEU A 245 9.03 0.02 -1.16
CA LEU A 245 10.30 -0.44 -0.56
C LEU A 245 11.26 0.72 -0.27
N GLY A 246 11.38 1.68 -1.20
CA GLY A 246 12.25 2.86 -0.99
C GLY A 246 11.75 3.78 0.12
N MET A 247 10.44 4.05 0.16
CA MET A 247 9.83 4.87 1.20
C MET A 247 9.83 4.19 2.56
N ASP A 248 9.70 2.85 2.59
CA ASP A 248 9.78 2.11 3.85
C ASP A 248 11.11 2.34 4.55
N PHE A 249 12.21 2.21 3.82
CA PHE A 249 13.55 2.49 4.37
C PHE A 249 13.66 3.91 4.93
N ILE A 250 13.19 4.92 4.17
CA ILE A 250 13.25 6.32 4.58
C ILE A 250 12.38 6.55 5.82
N LEU A 251 11.14 6.05 5.83
CA LEU A 251 10.22 6.22 6.96
C LEU A 251 10.73 5.51 8.21
N THR A 252 11.27 4.29 8.08
CA THR A 252 11.89 3.56 9.19
C THR A 252 13.06 4.36 9.76
N ALA A 253 13.95 4.85 8.92
CA ALA A 253 15.09 5.66 9.36
C ALA A 253 14.64 6.94 10.10
N LEU A 254 13.60 7.62 9.62
CA LEU A 254 13.09 8.84 10.25
C LEU A 254 12.34 8.58 11.56
N MET A 255 11.55 7.49 11.63
CA MET A 255 10.69 7.20 12.79
C MET A 255 11.44 6.56 13.94
N PHE A 256 12.53 5.83 13.66
CA PHE A 256 13.29 5.08 14.67
C PHE A 256 14.72 5.62 14.89
N SER A 257 15.11 6.71 14.22
CA SER A 257 16.41 7.35 14.38
C SER A 257 16.54 8.20 15.65
N THR A 258 15.44 8.51 16.33
CA THR A 258 15.47 9.20 17.63
C THR A 258 15.45 8.17 18.75
N PRO A 259 16.46 8.14 19.62
CA PRO A 259 16.52 7.26 20.79
C PRO A 259 15.40 7.52 21.79
#